data_02577f4f675d7de5b2b804ac7dbb2797
#
_entry.id   02577f4f675d7de5b2b804ac7dbb2797
#
_cell.length_a   1.000
_cell.length_b   1.000
_cell.length_c   1.000
_cell.angle_alpha   90.00
_cell.angle_beta   90.00
_cell.angle_gamma   90.00
#
_symmetry.space_group_name_H-M   'P 1'
#
loop_
_entity.id
_entity.type
_entity.pdbx_description
1 polymer ?
#
loop_
_entity_poly.entity_id
_entity_poly.type
_entity_poly.pdbx_seq_one_letter_code
_entity_poly.pdbx_strand_id
1 'polypeptide(L)'
;MKKNRFKIKEFSLLCQVTVKTLRHYEKIGLLKPNEVDAWTGYRYYDVAQMQTLLNIRRLKSMGFSLDEILELYADGNISPSPQLIDEKIESCLKELDSLTKRLSDLRSVKASLGRISDMEKFEIQSLPEIIVASHREVIPSYADIGYMCYAKIGPEMIRIGCKCPEPGYCFTVDHNEYRATDIDIEYCEQVLEKLPDTDIIKFKTLEAVPKALCMKHIGPYERFYESFTEVFRYMEDYGYKLAGQPRTNYVDGIWNQEDPEKWVSVIQIPIEDVKM
;
A
#
# COMPACT_ATOMS: atom_id res chain seq x y z
N MET A 1 -44.97 45.19 19.68
CA MET A 1 -43.71 44.40 19.75
C MET A 1 -42.84 44.73 18.53
N LYS A 2 -41.61 45.28 18.71
CA LYS A 2 -40.69 45.48 17.56
C LYS A 2 -40.33 44.07 17.02
N LYS A 3 -40.79 43.72 15.81
CA LYS A 3 -40.33 42.52 15.12
C LYS A 3 -38.79 42.63 14.97
N ASN A 4 -38.04 41.64 15.49
CA ASN A 4 -36.61 41.58 15.33
C ASN A 4 -36.33 41.46 13.81
N ARG A 5 -35.81 42.54 13.20
CA ARG A 5 -35.44 42.58 11.79
C ARG A 5 -33.92 42.66 11.63
N PHE A 6 -33.40 41.90 10.72
CA PHE A 6 -31.96 41.78 10.47
C PHE A 6 -31.62 42.30 9.07
N LYS A 7 -30.58 43.11 8.96
CA LYS A 7 -30.01 43.46 7.65
C LYS A 7 -29.45 42.23 7.01
N ILE A 8 -29.37 42.21 5.68
CA ILE A 8 -28.88 41.05 4.89
C ILE A 8 -27.53 40.51 5.38
N LYS A 9 -26.60 41.35 5.81
CA LYS A 9 -25.30 40.90 6.34
C LYS A 9 -25.45 40.21 7.72
N GLU A 10 -26.31 40.74 8.58
CA GLU A 10 -26.60 40.14 9.90
C GLU A 10 -27.33 38.80 9.74
N PHE A 11 -28.33 38.75 8.87
CA PHE A 11 -29.04 37.52 8.53
C PHE A 11 -28.14 36.45 7.89
N SER A 12 -27.25 36.88 7.02
CA SER A 12 -26.23 36.04 6.40
C SER A 12 -25.33 35.38 7.48
N LEU A 13 -24.85 36.17 8.43
CA LEU A 13 -24.00 35.69 9.51
C LEU A 13 -24.76 34.71 10.43
N LEU A 14 -25.96 35.09 10.90
CA LEU A 14 -26.77 34.26 11.78
C LEU A 14 -27.19 32.94 11.20
N CYS A 15 -27.50 32.93 9.89
CA CYS A 15 -27.92 31.73 9.17
C CYS A 15 -26.78 30.96 8.48
N GLN A 16 -25.54 31.44 8.57
CA GLN A 16 -24.36 30.84 7.93
C GLN A 16 -24.55 30.59 6.41
N VAL A 17 -25.10 31.58 5.73
CA VAL A 17 -25.25 31.58 4.26
C VAL A 17 -24.68 32.86 3.67
N THR A 18 -24.13 32.81 2.48
CA THR A 18 -23.53 33.99 1.87
C THR A 18 -24.58 35.02 1.46
N VAL A 19 -24.23 36.28 1.48
CA VAL A 19 -25.10 37.36 0.94
C VAL A 19 -25.41 37.12 -0.54
N LYS A 20 -24.47 36.52 -1.29
CA LYS A 20 -24.67 36.13 -2.70
C LYS A 20 -25.81 35.10 -2.83
N THR A 21 -25.83 34.10 -1.95
CA THR A 21 -26.90 33.08 -1.89
C THR A 21 -28.24 33.70 -1.56
N LEU A 22 -28.31 34.60 -0.58
CA LEU A 22 -29.58 35.29 -0.24
C LEU A 22 -30.10 36.12 -1.40
N ARG A 23 -29.25 36.85 -2.10
CA ARG A 23 -29.63 37.61 -3.31
C ARG A 23 -30.08 36.69 -4.45
N HIS A 24 -29.44 35.51 -4.59
CA HIS A 24 -29.89 34.53 -5.57
C HIS A 24 -31.28 33.99 -5.24
N TYR A 25 -31.53 33.64 -3.98
CA TYR A 25 -32.82 33.17 -3.50
C TYR A 25 -33.94 34.25 -3.67
N GLU A 26 -33.59 35.51 -3.44
CA GLU A 26 -34.49 36.64 -3.77
C GLU A 26 -34.81 36.71 -5.25
N LYS A 27 -33.77 36.59 -6.12
CA LYS A 27 -33.92 36.67 -7.59
C LYS A 27 -34.81 35.57 -8.13
N ILE A 28 -34.69 34.33 -7.64
CA ILE A 28 -35.50 33.19 -8.09
C ILE A 28 -36.85 33.10 -7.37
N GLY A 29 -37.10 33.99 -6.41
CA GLY A 29 -38.35 34.02 -5.68
C GLY A 29 -38.45 33.07 -4.49
N LEU A 30 -37.41 32.31 -4.17
CA LEU A 30 -37.38 31.27 -3.13
C LEU A 30 -37.39 31.85 -1.70
N LEU A 31 -36.69 32.96 -1.47
CA LEU A 31 -36.68 33.68 -0.20
C LEU A 31 -36.52 35.18 -0.46
N LYS A 32 -37.63 35.91 -0.48
CA LYS A 32 -37.65 37.38 -0.62
C LYS A 32 -37.45 38.04 0.73
N PRO A 33 -36.74 39.19 0.82
CA PRO A 33 -36.67 39.94 2.06
C PRO A 33 -38.08 40.38 2.49
N ASN A 34 -38.31 40.42 3.82
CA ASN A 34 -39.60 40.87 4.36
C ASN A 34 -39.86 42.36 4.09
N GLU A 35 -38.79 43.15 3.96
CA GLU A 35 -38.84 44.57 3.69
C GLU A 35 -37.61 45.00 2.88
N VAL A 36 -37.79 45.86 1.90
CA VAL A 36 -36.73 46.58 1.22
C VAL A 36 -36.95 48.06 1.47
N ASP A 37 -36.03 48.71 2.14
CA ASP A 37 -36.12 50.14 2.41
C ASP A 37 -36.08 50.95 1.08
N ALA A 38 -37.10 51.73 0.85
CA ALA A 38 -37.27 52.42 -0.41
C ALA A 38 -36.23 53.55 -0.64
N TRP A 39 -35.60 54.06 0.39
CA TRP A 39 -34.62 55.14 0.31
C TRP A 39 -33.21 54.64 0.18
N THR A 40 -32.88 53.60 1.00
CA THR A 40 -31.52 53.09 1.10
C THR A 40 -31.28 51.81 0.31
N GLY A 41 -32.38 51.15 -0.13
CA GLY A 41 -32.31 49.83 -0.81
C GLY A 41 -31.88 48.70 0.13
N TYR A 42 -31.77 48.93 1.46
CA TYR A 42 -31.44 47.89 2.40
C TYR A 42 -32.51 46.82 2.53
N ARG A 43 -32.09 45.58 2.52
CA ARG A 43 -32.90 44.37 2.65
C ARG A 43 -32.96 43.94 4.10
N TYR A 44 -34.16 43.72 4.60
CA TYR A 44 -34.41 43.26 5.94
C TYR A 44 -35.15 41.93 5.94
N TYR A 45 -34.72 41.05 6.81
CA TYR A 45 -35.26 39.72 7.03
C TYR A 45 -35.75 39.60 8.50
N ASP A 46 -36.69 38.70 8.78
CA ASP A 46 -37.21 38.44 10.11
C ASP A 46 -36.87 37.03 10.61
N VAL A 47 -37.24 36.73 11.86
CA VAL A 47 -36.98 35.44 12.52
C VAL A 47 -37.72 34.29 11.82
N ALA A 48 -38.93 34.53 11.31
CA ALA A 48 -39.70 33.48 10.60
C ALA A 48 -38.95 33.01 9.32
N GLN A 49 -38.27 33.92 8.66
CA GLN A 49 -37.48 33.61 7.47
C GLN A 49 -36.21 32.79 7.79
N MET A 50 -35.72 32.78 9.02
CA MET A 50 -34.67 31.85 9.42
C MET A 50 -35.13 30.40 9.34
N GLN A 51 -36.36 30.11 9.77
CA GLN A 51 -36.93 28.77 9.69
C GLN A 51 -37.11 28.33 8.22
N THR A 52 -37.60 29.23 7.37
CA THR A 52 -37.72 28.98 5.93
C THR A 52 -36.35 28.64 5.34
N LEU A 53 -35.32 29.39 5.67
CA LEU A 53 -33.96 29.14 5.14
C LEU A 53 -33.39 27.82 5.66
N LEU A 54 -33.63 27.43 6.91
CA LEU A 54 -33.25 26.14 7.46
C LEU A 54 -33.91 24.98 6.69
N ASN A 55 -35.20 25.10 6.40
CA ASN A 55 -35.93 24.10 5.61
C ASN A 55 -35.38 24.00 4.20
N ILE A 56 -35.07 25.11 3.51
CA ILE A 56 -34.43 25.11 2.18
C ILE A 56 -33.09 24.38 2.26
N ARG A 57 -32.25 24.67 3.24
CA ARG A 57 -30.95 23.99 3.41
C ARG A 57 -31.11 22.49 3.65
N ARG A 58 -32.07 22.09 4.47
CA ARG A 58 -32.38 20.67 4.74
C ARG A 58 -32.78 19.95 3.47
N LEU A 59 -33.69 20.52 2.68
CA LEU A 59 -34.11 19.93 1.39
C LEU A 59 -32.93 19.85 0.41
N LYS A 60 -32.10 20.89 0.35
CA LYS A 60 -30.86 20.87 -0.48
C LYS A 60 -29.92 19.73 -0.08
N SER A 61 -29.73 19.50 1.24
CA SER A 61 -28.87 18.40 1.71
C SER A 61 -29.43 17.01 1.42
N MET A 62 -30.73 16.91 1.15
CA MET A 62 -31.42 15.69 0.73
C MET A 62 -31.42 15.50 -0.81
N GLY A 63 -30.72 16.37 -1.56
CA GLY A 63 -30.60 16.25 -3.01
C GLY A 63 -31.72 16.94 -3.82
N PHE A 64 -32.56 17.76 -3.19
CA PHE A 64 -33.53 18.55 -3.91
C PHE A 64 -32.87 19.72 -4.67
N SER A 65 -33.25 19.93 -5.92
CA SER A 65 -32.85 21.10 -6.68
C SER A 65 -33.57 22.37 -6.17
N LEU A 66 -33.08 23.55 -6.55
CA LEU A 66 -33.73 24.80 -6.14
C LEU A 66 -35.12 24.95 -6.81
N ASP A 67 -35.27 24.41 -8.01
CA ASP A 67 -36.55 24.46 -8.76
C ASP A 67 -37.60 23.57 -8.05
N GLU A 68 -37.24 22.34 -7.69
CA GLU A 68 -38.12 21.46 -6.91
C GLU A 68 -38.54 22.09 -5.57
N ILE A 69 -37.59 22.73 -4.88
CA ILE A 69 -37.89 23.43 -3.62
C ILE A 69 -38.83 24.62 -3.87
N LEU A 70 -38.63 25.36 -4.97
CA LEU A 70 -39.49 26.50 -5.33
C LEU A 70 -40.92 26.04 -5.61
N GLU A 71 -41.09 24.92 -6.33
CA GLU A 71 -42.42 24.32 -6.60
C GLU A 71 -43.13 23.92 -5.29
N LEU A 72 -42.41 23.23 -4.36
CA LEU A 72 -42.93 22.87 -3.03
C LEU A 72 -43.43 24.08 -2.25
N TYR A 73 -42.72 25.21 -2.31
CA TYR A 73 -43.14 26.45 -1.66
C TYR A 73 -44.27 27.16 -2.37
N ALA A 74 -44.36 27.07 -3.69
CA ALA A 74 -45.42 27.66 -4.48
C ALA A 74 -46.78 26.99 -4.19
N ASP A 75 -46.79 25.67 -4.00
CA ASP A 75 -48.00 24.89 -3.68
C ASP A 75 -48.42 25.02 -2.19
N GLY A 76 -47.67 25.81 -1.38
CA GLY A 76 -47.93 25.97 0.04
C GLY A 76 -47.54 24.73 0.88
N ASN A 77 -46.98 23.72 0.27
CA ASN A 77 -46.52 22.50 0.95
C ASN A 77 -45.04 22.63 1.35
N ILE A 78 -44.78 22.86 2.61
CA ILE A 78 -43.41 22.95 3.15
C ILE A 78 -42.73 21.58 3.24
N SER A 79 -43.46 20.48 3.06
CA SER A 79 -42.97 19.10 3.12
C SER A 79 -43.18 18.41 1.79
N PRO A 80 -42.11 17.72 1.27
CA PRO A 80 -42.24 16.91 0.05
C PRO A 80 -43.29 15.79 0.23
N SER A 81 -43.94 15.41 -0.86
CA SER A 81 -44.81 14.25 -0.83
C SER A 81 -44.02 12.95 -0.62
N PRO A 82 -44.66 11.89 -0.08
CA PRO A 82 -44.01 10.57 0.07
C PRO A 82 -43.39 10.07 -1.27
N GLN A 83 -44.12 10.26 -2.37
CA GLN A 83 -43.68 9.86 -3.72
C GLN A 83 -42.38 10.57 -4.13
N LEU A 84 -42.29 11.87 -3.91
CA LEU A 84 -41.09 12.63 -4.22
C LEU A 84 -39.88 12.23 -3.34
N ILE A 85 -40.14 11.83 -2.10
CA ILE A 85 -39.10 11.26 -1.22
C ILE A 85 -38.63 9.91 -1.77
N ASP A 86 -39.54 9.02 -2.17
CA ASP A 86 -39.21 7.71 -2.73
C ASP A 86 -38.38 7.85 -4.02
N GLU A 87 -38.72 8.81 -4.90
CA GLU A 87 -37.91 9.12 -6.09
C GLU A 87 -36.47 9.55 -5.73
N LYS A 88 -36.31 10.37 -4.69
CA LYS A 88 -34.97 10.78 -4.21
C LYS A 88 -34.19 9.60 -3.63
N ILE A 89 -34.85 8.74 -2.87
CA ILE A 89 -34.24 7.50 -2.35
C ILE A 89 -33.76 6.63 -3.52
N GLU A 90 -34.61 6.40 -4.53
CA GLU A 90 -34.24 5.62 -5.70
C GLU A 90 -33.05 6.21 -6.47
N SER A 91 -33.03 7.54 -6.62
CA SER A 91 -31.90 8.25 -7.25
C SER A 91 -30.60 8.06 -6.47
N CYS A 92 -30.64 8.17 -5.14
CA CYS A 92 -29.48 7.93 -4.27
C CYS A 92 -28.99 6.47 -4.36
N LEU A 93 -29.91 5.51 -4.42
CA LEU A 93 -29.55 4.09 -4.57
C LEU A 93 -28.85 3.82 -5.91
N LYS A 94 -29.33 4.42 -7.01
CA LYS A 94 -28.69 4.34 -8.34
C LYS A 94 -27.28 4.96 -8.33
N GLU A 95 -27.10 6.10 -7.64
CA GLU A 95 -25.79 6.72 -7.49
C GLU A 95 -24.84 5.86 -6.66
N LEU A 96 -25.32 5.26 -5.56
CA LEU A 96 -24.56 4.34 -4.72
C LEU A 96 -24.09 3.11 -5.52
N ASP A 97 -24.98 2.50 -6.31
CA ASP A 97 -24.64 1.37 -7.18
C ASP A 97 -23.55 1.73 -8.19
N SER A 98 -23.71 2.89 -8.85
CA SER A 98 -22.71 3.42 -9.79
C SER A 98 -21.35 3.66 -9.13
N LEU A 99 -21.33 4.26 -7.95
CA LEU A 99 -20.10 4.48 -7.18
C LEU A 99 -19.45 3.17 -6.74
N THR A 100 -20.25 2.20 -6.31
CA THR A 100 -19.79 0.87 -5.91
C THR A 100 -19.13 0.14 -7.08
N LYS A 101 -19.74 0.20 -8.27
CA LYS A 101 -19.17 -0.35 -9.50
C LYS A 101 -17.84 0.33 -9.86
N ARG A 102 -17.80 1.66 -9.85
CA ARG A 102 -16.54 2.39 -10.11
C ARG A 102 -15.43 2.05 -9.14
N LEU A 103 -15.77 1.86 -7.84
CA LEU A 103 -14.81 1.44 -6.84
C LEU A 103 -14.28 0.04 -7.12
N SER A 104 -15.15 -0.90 -7.53
CA SER A 104 -14.76 -2.25 -7.95
C SER A 104 -13.80 -2.22 -9.15
N ASP A 105 -14.13 -1.42 -10.17
CA ASP A 105 -13.30 -1.26 -11.38
C ASP A 105 -11.90 -0.70 -11.03
N LEU A 106 -11.85 0.34 -10.18
CA LEU A 106 -10.58 0.91 -9.73
C LEU A 106 -9.74 -0.08 -8.92
N ARG A 107 -10.36 -0.91 -8.07
CA ARG A 107 -9.68 -1.98 -7.32
C ARG A 107 -9.13 -3.04 -8.26
N SER A 108 -9.87 -3.41 -9.31
CA SER A 108 -9.42 -4.36 -10.33
C SER A 108 -8.20 -3.83 -11.11
N VAL A 109 -8.24 -2.56 -11.52
CA VAL A 109 -7.10 -1.89 -12.18
C VAL A 109 -5.89 -1.84 -11.24
N LYS A 110 -6.09 -1.48 -9.97
CA LYS A 110 -5.01 -1.46 -8.98
C LYS A 110 -4.37 -2.85 -8.80
N ALA A 111 -5.19 -3.90 -8.75
CA ALA A 111 -4.71 -5.28 -8.64
C ALA A 111 -3.90 -5.71 -9.87
N SER A 112 -4.33 -5.33 -11.09
CA SER A 112 -3.57 -5.62 -12.32
C SER A 112 -2.25 -4.85 -12.39
N LEU A 113 -2.22 -3.60 -11.95
CA LEU A 113 -0.97 -2.82 -11.86
C LEU A 113 -0.01 -3.42 -10.82
N GLY A 114 -0.52 -3.91 -9.69
CA GLY A 114 0.27 -4.64 -8.71
C GLY A 114 0.92 -5.91 -9.31
N ARG A 115 0.16 -6.71 -10.07
CA ARG A 115 0.71 -7.90 -10.76
C ARG A 115 1.79 -7.58 -11.77
N ILE A 116 1.67 -6.49 -12.53
CA ILE A 116 2.72 -6.05 -13.47
C ILE A 116 3.99 -5.67 -12.71
N SER A 117 3.86 -4.92 -11.60
CA SER A 117 4.99 -4.58 -10.72
C SER A 117 5.63 -5.82 -10.11
N ASP A 118 4.84 -6.81 -9.70
CA ASP A 118 5.35 -8.06 -9.15
C ASP A 118 6.08 -8.89 -10.21
N MET A 119 5.61 -8.93 -11.46
CA MET A 119 6.30 -9.64 -12.56
C MET A 119 7.65 -9.01 -12.93
N GLU A 120 7.83 -7.71 -12.76
CA GLU A 120 9.12 -7.03 -12.95
C GLU A 120 10.09 -7.27 -11.77
N LYS A 121 9.56 -7.57 -10.58
CA LYS A 121 10.31 -7.72 -9.34
C LYS A 121 10.76 -9.16 -9.09
N PHE A 122 10.01 -10.12 -9.60
CA PHE A 122 10.24 -11.54 -9.41
C PHE A 122 10.66 -12.22 -10.70
N GLU A 123 11.65 -13.09 -10.60
CA GLU A 123 12.14 -13.92 -11.71
C GLU A 123 12.13 -15.40 -11.30
N ILE A 124 11.69 -16.26 -12.20
CA ILE A 124 11.78 -17.71 -12.01
C ILE A 124 12.93 -18.23 -12.88
N GLN A 125 13.93 -18.83 -12.23
CA GLN A 125 15.10 -19.38 -12.91
C GLN A 125 15.51 -20.73 -12.32
N SER A 126 16.30 -21.49 -13.05
CA SER A 126 16.99 -22.67 -12.52
C SER A 126 18.30 -22.27 -11.86
N LEU A 127 18.63 -22.92 -10.74
CA LEU A 127 19.97 -22.78 -10.14
C LEU A 127 20.79 -24.03 -10.51
N PRO A 128 22.02 -23.86 -11.03
CA PRO A 128 22.85 -24.99 -11.44
C PRO A 128 23.34 -25.81 -10.24
N GLU A 129 23.79 -27.02 -10.52
CA GLU A 129 24.62 -27.78 -9.58
C GLU A 129 25.93 -27.02 -9.33
N ILE A 130 26.34 -26.87 -8.09
CA ILE A 130 27.55 -26.18 -7.71
C ILE A 130 28.30 -26.92 -6.58
N ILE A 131 29.62 -26.73 -6.56
CA ILE A 131 30.45 -27.13 -5.43
C ILE A 131 30.62 -25.91 -4.53
N VAL A 132 30.46 -26.12 -3.22
CA VAL A 132 30.63 -25.06 -2.24
C VAL A 132 31.63 -25.45 -1.15
N ALA A 133 32.37 -24.46 -0.68
CA ALA A 133 33.03 -24.46 0.61
C ALA A 133 32.03 -23.87 1.60
N SER A 134 31.68 -24.61 2.66
CA SER A 134 30.65 -24.18 3.60
C SER A 134 31.14 -24.22 5.04
N HIS A 135 30.59 -23.31 5.85
CA HIS A 135 30.77 -23.26 7.31
C HIS A 135 29.43 -23.02 7.96
N ARG A 136 29.05 -23.90 8.91
CA ARG A 136 27.82 -23.78 9.67
C ARG A 136 28.11 -23.57 11.13
N GLU A 137 27.55 -22.55 11.73
CA GLU A 137 27.64 -22.31 13.18
C GLU A 137 26.40 -21.55 13.68
N VAL A 138 26.23 -21.53 14.99
CA VAL A 138 25.20 -20.69 15.63
C VAL A 138 25.85 -19.35 15.97
N ILE A 139 25.31 -18.29 15.33
CA ILE A 139 25.77 -16.91 15.53
C ILE A 139 24.81 -16.13 16.43
N PRO A 140 25.29 -15.12 17.20
CA PRO A 140 24.43 -14.33 18.06
C PRO A 140 23.38 -13.51 17.31
N SER A 141 23.73 -12.96 16.14
CA SER A 141 22.85 -12.14 15.30
C SER A 141 23.25 -12.18 13.83
N TYR A 142 22.37 -11.76 12.93
CA TYR A 142 22.68 -11.62 11.49
C TYR A 142 23.82 -10.61 11.22
N ALA A 143 24.09 -9.67 12.12
CA ALA A 143 25.22 -8.75 11.99
C ALA A 143 26.57 -9.48 12.06
N ASP A 144 26.61 -10.66 12.68
CA ASP A 144 27.83 -11.46 12.84
C ASP A 144 28.22 -12.26 11.60
N ILE A 145 27.37 -12.31 10.55
CA ILE A 145 27.68 -12.98 9.27
C ILE A 145 28.97 -12.42 8.67
N GLY A 146 29.12 -11.09 8.68
CA GLY A 146 30.34 -10.46 8.19
C GLY A 146 31.60 -10.95 8.92
N TYR A 147 31.53 -11.03 10.25
CA TYR A 147 32.64 -11.55 11.06
C TYR A 147 32.94 -13.01 10.71
N MET A 148 31.95 -13.86 10.57
CA MET A 148 32.11 -15.25 10.15
C MET A 148 32.87 -15.36 8.82
N CYS A 149 32.50 -14.55 7.83
CA CYS A 149 33.15 -14.52 6.52
C CYS A 149 34.61 -14.05 6.60
N TYR A 150 34.86 -12.90 7.24
CA TYR A 150 36.19 -12.27 7.24
C TYR A 150 37.17 -12.88 8.23
N ALA A 151 36.70 -13.32 9.38
CA ALA A 151 37.60 -13.81 10.44
C ALA A 151 37.82 -15.31 10.42
N LYS A 152 36.91 -16.08 9.83
CA LYS A 152 36.99 -17.54 9.83
C LYS A 152 37.13 -18.11 8.41
N ILE A 153 36.13 -17.91 7.55
CA ILE A 153 36.03 -18.61 6.26
C ILE A 153 37.06 -18.10 5.28
N GLY A 154 37.11 -16.80 5.03
CA GLY A 154 38.02 -16.19 4.07
C GLY A 154 39.49 -16.53 4.30
N PRO A 155 40.03 -16.33 5.50
CA PRO A 155 41.42 -16.73 5.83
C PRO A 155 41.69 -18.21 5.63
N GLU A 156 40.72 -19.06 5.98
CA GLU A 156 40.89 -20.51 5.81
C GLU A 156 40.85 -20.91 4.33
N MET A 157 39.96 -20.34 3.55
CA MET A 157 39.92 -20.56 2.10
C MET A 157 41.22 -20.17 1.40
N ILE A 158 41.80 -19.03 1.79
CA ILE A 158 43.12 -18.58 1.30
C ILE A 158 44.20 -19.57 1.74
N ARG A 159 44.21 -19.98 2.98
CA ARG A 159 45.24 -20.90 3.56
C ARG A 159 45.28 -22.23 2.80
N ILE A 160 44.12 -22.79 2.43
CA ILE A 160 44.04 -24.09 1.74
C ILE A 160 44.03 -23.94 0.20
N GLY A 161 44.06 -22.71 -0.33
CA GLY A 161 44.17 -22.45 -1.78
C GLY A 161 42.87 -22.66 -2.55
N CYS A 162 41.70 -22.40 -1.95
CA CYS A 162 40.43 -22.42 -2.66
C CYS A 162 40.42 -21.47 -3.85
N LYS A 163 39.81 -21.91 -4.94
CA LYS A 163 39.58 -21.09 -6.14
C LYS A 163 38.10 -20.90 -6.36
N CYS A 164 37.65 -19.65 -6.42
CA CYS A 164 36.28 -19.27 -6.68
C CYS A 164 36.09 -18.93 -8.16
N PRO A 165 34.90 -19.10 -8.72
CA PRO A 165 34.58 -18.60 -10.07
C PRO A 165 34.49 -17.06 -10.08
N GLU A 166 34.54 -16.47 -11.28
CA GLU A 166 34.23 -15.07 -11.52
C GLU A 166 33.03 -14.97 -12.48
N PRO A 167 31.95 -14.27 -12.10
CA PRO A 167 31.73 -13.64 -10.79
C PRO A 167 31.60 -14.68 -9.67
N GLY A 168 31.99 -14.29 -8.44
CA GLY A 168 31.81 -15.10 -7.25
C GLY A 168 30.33 -15.31 -6.93
N TYR A 169 30.00 -16.42 -6.26
CA TYR A 169 28.66 -16.69 -5.80
C TYR A 169 28.73 -17.19 -4.35
N CYS A 170 28.23 -16.36 -3.45
CA CYS A 170 28.14 -16.67 -2.03
C CYS A 170 26.74 -16.44 -1.51
N PHE A 171 26.34 -17.26 -0.54
CA PHE A 171 25.00 -17.17 0.03
C PHE A 171 24.98 -17.78 1.42
N THR A 172 23.91 -17.46 2.15
CA THR A 172 23.59 -18.09 3.43
C THR A 172 22.35 -18.95 3.33
N VAL A 173 22.28 -19.97 4.19
CA VAL A 173 21.14 -20.84 4.42
C VAL A 173 20.85 -20.85 5.92
N ASP A 174 19.63 -20.49 6.29
CA ASP A 174 19.13 -20.62 7.66
C ASP A 174 18.65 -22.04 7.91
N HIS A 175 19.10 -22.68 9.00
CA HIS A 175 18.78 -24.06 9.32
C HIS A 175 17.73 -24.24 10.41
N ASN A 176 17.37 -23.16 11.10
CA ASN A 176 16.30 -23.15 12.09
C ASN A 176 15.19 -22.16 11.72
N GLU A 177 14.11 -22.15 12.50
CA GLU A 177 13.10 -21.11 12.41
C GLU A 177 13.73 -19.74 12.72
N TYR A 178 13.12 -18.67 12.22
CA TYR A 178 13.57 -17.30 12.48
C TYR A 178 13.75 -17.07 13.99
N ARG A 179 14.92 -16.60 14.37
CA ARG A 179 15.29 -16.21 15.74
C ARG A 179 16.00 -14.86 15.69
N ALA A 180 15.79 -14.06 16.73
CA ALA A 180 16.52 -12.81 16.89
C ALA A 180 17.96 -13.04 17.39
N THR A 181 18.19 -14.18 18.05
CA THR A 181 19.47 -14.63 18.59
C THR A 181 19.63 -16.13 18.38
N ASP A 182 20.86 -16.62 18.52
CA ASP A 182 21.20 -18.04 18.36
C ASP A 182 20.78 -18.60 17.00
N ILE A 183 21.18 -17.89 15.94
CA ILE A 183 20.83 -18.18 14.56
C ILE A 183 21.74 -19.28 14.04
N ASP A 184 21.16 -20.44 13.70
CA ASP A 184 21.87 -21.57 13.08
C ASP A 184 21.96 -21.32 11.57
N ILE A 185 23.08 -20.79 11.12
CA ILE A 185 23.30 -20.36 9.75
C ILE A 185 24.48 -21.08 9.11
N GLU A 186 24.37 -21.36 7.84
CA GLU A 186 25.45 -21.88 7.03
C GLU A 186 25.79 -20.88 5.93
N TYR A 187 27.03 -20.44 5.90
CA TYR A 187 27.59 -19.67 4.80
C TYR A 187 28.18 -20.63 3.76
N CYS A 188 27.90 -20.37 2.50
CA CYS A 188 28.38 -21.15 1.36
C CYS A 188 29.05 -20.23 0.35
N GLU A 189 30.26 -20.58 -0.06
CA GLU A 189 31.00 -19.92 -1.14
C GLU A 189 31.22 -20.93 -2.26
N GLN A 190 30.84 -20.58 -3.50
CA GLN A 190 31.07 -21.44 -4.66
C GLN A 190 32.57 -21.56 -4.94
N VAL A 191 33.04 -22.79 -5.15
CA VAL A 191 34.42 -23.10 -5.51
C VAL A 191 34.49 -23.95 -6.77
N LEU A 192 35.63 -23.92 -7.45
CA LEU A 192 35.84 -24.65 -8.73
C LEU A 192 36.06 -26.16 -8.50
N GLU A 193 36.55 -26.54 -7.33
CA GLU A 193 36.85 -27.95 -7.01
C GLU A 193 36.70 -28.21 -5.50
N LYS A 194 36.45 -29.49 -5.15
CA LYS A 194 36.46 -29.92 -3.74
C LYS A 194 37.88 -30.11 -3.29
N LEU A 195 38.21 -29.51 -2.15
CA LEU A 195 39.44 -29.80 -1.38
C LEU A 195 39.11 -30.69 -0.17
N PRO A 196 40.08 -31.21 0.51
CA PRO A 196 39.88 -31.92 1.78
C PRO A 196 39.21 -31.01 2.83
N ASP A 197 38.22 -31.56 3.51
CA ASP A 197 37.58 -30.88 4.63
C ASP A 197 38.60 -30.45 5.70
N THR A 198 38.31 -29.31 6.31
CA THR A 198 39.08 -28.83 7.47
C THR A 198 38.17 -28.77 8.72
N ASP A 199 38.72 -28.32 9.85
CA ASP A 199 37.91 -28.09 11.06
C ASP A 199 36.90 -26.93 10.87
N ILE A 200 37.20 -26.00 9.94
CA ILE A 200 36.36 -24.82 9.67
C ILE A 200 35.48 -25.03 8.44
N ILE A 201 36.03 -25.57 7.34
CA ILE A 201 35.35 -25.67 6.04
C ILE A 201 34.98 -27.10 5.70
N LYS A 202 33.73 -27.28 5.22
CA LYS A 202 33.26 -28.53 4.62
C LYS A 202 32.96 -28.32 3.14
N PHE A 203 33.38 -29.26 2.29
CA PHE A 203 33.13 -29.21 0.85
C PHE A 203 31.97 -30.13 0.49
N LYS A 204 30.95 -29.57 -0.15
CA LYS A 204 29.80 -30.34 -0.62
C LYS A 204 29.36 -29.91 -2.01
N THR A 205 28.68 -30.81 -2.72
CA THR A 205 27.96 -30.49 -3.93
C THR A 205 26.53 -30.18 -3.56
N LEU A 206 26.02 -29.05 -4.03
CA LEU A 206 24.60 -28.71 -3.97
C LEU A 206 23.96 -29.07 -5.30
N GLU A 207 22.92 -29.89 -5.24
CA GLU A 207 22.17 -30.28 -6.43
C GLU A 207 21.53 -29.07 -7.13
N ALA A 208 21.33 -29.22 -8.44
CA ALA A 208 20.59 -28.23 -9.22
C ALA A 208 19.16 -28.04 -8.70
N VAL A 209 18.70 -26.81 -8.70
CA VAL A 209 17.31 -26.47 -8.40
C VAL A 209 16.61 -26.17 -9.70
N PRO A 210 15.68 -27.02 -10.17
CA PRO A 210 15.03 -26.83 -11.47
C PRO A 210 14.24 -25.53 -11.57
N LYS A 211 13.63 -25.08 -10.43
CA LYS A 211 12.76 -23.92 -10.38
C LYS A 211 12.98 -23.18 -9.07
N ALA A 212 13.48 -21.97 -9.14
CA ALA A 212 13.64 -21.08 -8.00
C ALA A 212 12.99 -19.73 -8.30
N LEU A 213 12.19 -19.26 -7.36
CA LEU A 213 11.67 -17.88 -7.36
C LEU A 213 12.76 -16.98 -6.80
N CYS A 214 13.21 -16.02 -7.60
CA CYS A 214 14.25 -15.08 -7.25
C CYS A 214 13.69 -13.66 -7.14
N MET A 215 14.09 -12.96 -6.09
CA MET A 215 13.73 -11.58 -5.87
C MET A 215 14.95 -10.78 -5.46
N LYS A 216 15.18 -9.65 -6.14
CA LYS A 216 16.24 -8.71 -5.78
C LYS A 216 15.83 -7.87 -4.59
N HIS A 217 16.62 -7.92 -3.52
CA HIS A 217 16.54 -7.04 -2.36
C HIS A 217 17.56 -5.91 -2.50
N ILE A 218 17.16 -4.67 -2.28
CA ILE A 218 18.05 -3.51 -2.24
C ILE A 218 17.90 -2.86 -0.87
N GLY A 219 19.00 -2.73 -0.15
CA GLY A 219 19.03 -2.11 1.18
C GLY A 219 19.68 -2.97 2.25
N PRO A 220 19.61 -2.51 3.52
CA PRO A 220 20.24 -3.18 4.64
C PRO A 220 19.57 -4.53 4.96
N TYR A 221 20.35 -5.45 5.48
CA TYR A 221 19.92 -6.83 5.75
C TYR A 221 18.79 -6.93 6.78
N GLU A 222 18.67 -5.94 7.67
CA GLU A 222 17.60 -5.85 8.67
C GLU A 222 16.21 -5.75 8.03
N ARG A 223 16.13 -5.35 6.76
CA ARG A 223 14.87 -5.27 5.99
C ARG A 223 14.54 -6.52 5.17
N PHE A 224 15.31 -7.60 5.29
CA PHE A 224 15.00 -8.86 4.59
C PHE A 224 13.58 -9.37 4.90
N TYR A 225 13.06 -9.14 6.10
CA TYR A 225 11.70 -9.57 6.48
C TYR A 225 10.62 -8.99 5.56
N GLU A 226 10.79 -7.75 5.06
CA GLU A 226 9.87 -7.13 4.10
C GLU A 226 9.90 -7.89 2.78
N SER A 227 11.10 -8.17 2.26
CA SER A 227 11.30 -8.90 1.02
C SER A 227 10.82 -10.35 1.10
N PHE A 228 11.10 -11.05 2.19
CA PHE A 228 10.57 -12.41 2.40
C PHE A 228 9.04 -12.42 2.47
N THR A 229 8.43 -11.43 3.14
CA THR A 229 6.96 -11.30 3.19
C THR A 229 6.37 -11.14 1.78
N GLU A 230 7.00 -10.34 0.91
CA GLU A 230 6.57 -10.17 -0.47
C GLU A 230 6.72 -11.46 -1.29
N VAL A 231 7.85 -12.16 -1.14
CA VAL A 231 8.11 -13.43 -1.84
C VAL A 231 7.08 -14.48 -1.46
N PHE A 232 6.80 -14.67 -0.19
CA PHE A 232 5.81 -15.67 0.26
C PHE A 232 4.39 -15.30 -0.16
N ARG A 233 4.01 -14.02 -0.15
CA ARG A 233 2.74 -13.58 -0.71
C ARG A 233 2.64 -13.89 -2.21
N TYR A 234 3.70 -13.61 -2.98
CA TYR A 234 3.75 -13.95 -4.40
C TYR A 234 3.58 -15.46 -4.61
N MET A 235 4.26 -16.28 -3.81
CA MET A 235 4.11 -17.74 -3.89
C MET A 235 2.67 -18.20 -3.63
N GLU A 236 1.99 -17.60 -2.64
CA GLU A 236 0.58 -17.89 -2.33
C GLU A 236 -0.34 -17.46 -3.49
N ASP A 237 -0.18 -16.24 -4.00
CA ASP A 237 -0.99 -15.67 -5.08
C ASP A 237 -0.88 -16.46 -6.39
N TYR A 238 0.28 -17.05 -6.66
CA TYR A 238 0.57 -17.80 -7.90
C TYR A 238 0.57 -19.32 -7.73
N GLY A 239 0.22 -19.84 -6.55
CA GLY A 239 0.08 -21.27 -6.31
C GLY A 239 1.42 -22.02 -6.30
N TYR A 240 2.47 -21.41 -5.75
CA TYR A 240 3.76 -22.07 -5.51
C TYR A 240 3.87 -22.53 -4.06
N LYS A 241 4.59 -23.63 -3.86
CA LYS A 241 5.01 -24.06 -2.53
C LYS A 241 6.52 -24.26 -2.46
N LEU A 242 7.02 -24.22 -1.24
CA LEU A 242 8.44 -24.37 -0.95
C LEU A 242 8.89 -25.79 -1.31
N ALA A 243 9.94 -25.91 -2.12
CA ALA A 243 10.52 -27.17 -2.57
C ALA A 243 11.94 -27.43 -2.01
N GLY A 244 12.45 -26.53 -1.16
CA GLY A 244 13.77 -26.65 -0.55
C GLY A 244 14.12 -25.46 0.32
N GLN A 245 15.31 -25.43 0.86
CA GLN A 245 15.76 -24.34 1.73
C GLN A 245 15.99 -23.06 0.92
N PRO A 246 15.45 -21.91 1.37
CA PRO A 246 15.76 -20.60 0.82
C PRO A 246 17.25 -20.28 0.93
N ARG A 247 17.76 -19.54 -0.05
CA ARG A 247 19.15 -19.03 -0.08
C ARG A 247 19.09 -17.52 -0.20
N THR A 248 19.98 -16.84 0.53
CA THR A 248 20.19 -15.40 0.36
C THR A 248 21.57 -15.19 -0.26
N ASN A 249 21.59 -14.89 -1.56
CA ASN A 249 22.81 -14.59 -2.30
C ASN A 249 23.17 -13.11 -2.12
N TYR A 250 24.40 -12.83 -1.73
CA TYR A 250 24.95 -11.50 -1.53
C TYR A 250 25.73 -11.06 -2.76
N VAL A 251 25.25 -10.02 -3.46
CA VAL A 251 25.86 -9.48 -4.68
C VAL A 251 26.74 -8.28 -4.36
N ASP A 252 26.17 -7.27 -3.71
CA ASP A 252 26.88 -6.11 -3.19
C ASP A 252 26.59 -5.97 -1.69
N GLY A 253 27.60 -5.71 -0.90
CA GLY A 253 27.44 -5.66 0.54
C GLY A 253 28.60 -4.97 1.24
N ILE A 254 28.79 -5.29 2.49
CA ILE A 254 29.80 -4.67 3.36
C ILE A 254 31.24 -4.73 2.83
N TRP A 255 31.53 -5.62 1.89
CA TRP A 255 32.88 -5.81 1.32
C TRP A 255 33.18 -4.89 0.12
N ASN A 256 32.17 -4.33 -0.56
CA ASN A 256 32.34 -3.53 -1.77
C ASN A 256 31.43 -2.30 -1.85
N GLN A 257 30.49 -2.11 -0.91
CA GLN A 257 29.55 -1.00 -0.88
C GLN A 257 29.40 -0.42 0.52
N GLU A 258 29.87 0.83 0.71
CA GLU A 258 29.86 1.51 2.01
C GLU A 258 28.43 1.93 2.46
N ASP A 259 27.55 2.25 1.49
CA ASP A 259 26.18 2.71 1.76
C ASP A 259 25.22 1.51 1.87
N PRO A 260 24.71 1.17 3.08
CA PRO A 260 23.81 0.04 3.26
C PRO A 260 22.53 0.11 2.43
N GLU A 261 22.05 1.32 2.10
CA GLU A 261 20.87 1.50 1.26
C GLU A 261 21.08 1.06 -0.20
N LYS A 262 22.33 0.79 -0.59
CA LYS A 262 22.71 0.32 -1.92
C LYS A 262 23.16 -1.15 -1.95
N TRP A 263 23.15 -1.84 -0.82
CA TRP A 263 23.47 -3.25 -0.81
C TRP A 263 22.48 -4.03 -1.66
N VAL A 264 22.97 -5.02 -2.36
CA VAL A 264 22.18 -5.85 -3.26
C VAL A 264 22.30 -7.31 -2.84
N SER A 265 21.16 -7.93 -2.59
CA SER A 265 21.07 -9.37 -2.35
C SER A 265 19.97 -9.97 -3.24
N VAL A 266 20.05 -11.26 -3.50
CA VAL A 266 19.01 -11.99 -4.22
C VAL A 266 18.50 -13.12 -3.34
N ILE A 267 17.24 -13.01 -2.95
CA ILE A 267 16.52 -14.08 -2.27
C ILE A 267 16.14 -15.12 -3.32
N GLN A 268 16.54 -16.37 -3.10
CA GLN A 268 16.33 -17.49 -4.03
C GLN A 268 15.58 -18.59 -3.29
N ILE A 269 14.34 -18.83 -3.65
CA ILE A 269 13.48 -19.82 -3.00
C ILE A 269 13.19 -20.96 -3.98
N PRO A 270 13.68 -22.18 -3.70
CA PRO A 270 13.25 -23.36 -4.44
C PRO A 270 11.74 -23.54 -4.36
N ILE A 271 11.07 -23.66 -5.50
CA ILE A 271 9.62 -23.75 -5.57
C ILE A 271 9.16 -24.92 -6.42
N GLU A 272 7.95 -25.42 -6.14
CA GLU A 272 7.20 -26.31 -7.01
C GLU A 272 5.76 -25.83 -7.15
N ASP A 273 5.12 -26.19 -8.26
CA ASP A 273 3.73 -25.84 -8.50
C ASP A 273 2.83 -26.64 -7.55
N VAL A 274 1.83 -25.99 -6.95
CA VAL A 274 0.77 -26.72 -6.24
C VAL A 274 -0.02 -27.52 -7.27
N LYS A 275 0.07 -28.84 -7.22
CA LYS A 275 -0.78 -29.71 -8.07
C LYS A 275 -2.23 -29.43 -7.71
N MET A 276 -2.99 -28.88 -8.65
CA MET A 276 -4.44 -28.76 -8.54
C MET A 276 -5.09 -30.16 -8.49
#